data_e83de510c6c95bf4673ba0eff804aa61
#
_entry.id   e83de510c6c95bf4673ba0eff804aa61
#
_cell.length_a   1.000
_cell.length_b   1.000
_cell.length_c   1.000
_cell.angle_alpha   90.00
_cell.angle_beta   90.00
_cell.angle_gamma   90.00
#
_symmetry.space_group_name_H-M   'P 1'
#
loop_
_entity.id
_entity.type
_entity.pdbx_description
1 polymer ?
#
loop_
_entity_poly.entity_id
_entity_poly.type
_entity_poly.pdbx_seq_one_letter_code
_entity_poly.pdbx_strand_id
1 'polypeptide(L)'
;TGMAFSARNISDEEMQKRFFDMAMDESSIYPWQFDVETNCFIFPQGFLTRLGYEESVTIISREDMERTVHPDDLKEVKLLFDRALTGEDTNTRLNFRQRNADGEYEWWEYRSSVITGLTQDSLYNILGVCQSIQRYKTAEQEMREARDKALQTDKLKSAFLANMSHEIRTPLNAIVGFSDLLSDTSGFTTEEVAQFIATINKNCGLLLALINDILDLSRIESGTMEFIFAEHNLPLLLKTVHDSQRLNMPPGVELLLRMPEGDKK
;
A
#
# COMPACT_ATOMS: atom_id res chain seq x y z
N THR A 1 1.24 37.24 54.63
CA THR A 1 2.22 36.86 53.58
C THR A 1 1.51 36.88 52.23
N GLY A 2 1.46 38.07 51.62
CA GLY A 2 0.86 38.25 50.30
C GLY A 2 1.87 37.91 49.21
N MET A 3 1.54 36.95 48.34
CA MET A 3 2.24 36.75 47.08
C MET A 3 1.80 37.87 46.12
N ALA A 4 2.70 38.79 45.82
CA ALA A 4 2.50 39.78 44.78
C ALA A 4 2.77 39.10 43.41
N PHE A 5 1.72 38.84 42.65
CA PHE A 5 1.84 38.49 41.25
C PHE A 5 2.20 39.77 40.47
N SER A 6 3.43 39.84 39.98
CA SER A 6 3.83 40.85 39.00
C SER A 6 3.25 40.42 37.63
N ALA A 7 2.09 40.95 37.28
CA ALA A 7 1.61 40.86 35.91
C ALA A 7 2.44 41.82 35.06
N ARG A 8 3.38 41.28 34.26
CA ARG A 8 4.01 42.01 33.15
C ARG A 8 2.92 42.27 32.11
N ASN A 9 2.63 43.54 31.89
CA ASN A 9 1.79 43.96 30.77
C ASN A 9 2.56 43.67 29.48
N ILE A 10 2.22 42.55 28.85
CA ILE A 10 2.76 42.20 27.52
C ILE A 10 1.94 43.04 26.55
N SER A 11 2.60 43.80 25.65
CA SER A 11 1.89 44.56 24.62
C SER A 11 1.10 43.60 23.71
N ASP A 12 -0.01 44.06 23.15
CA ASP A 12 -0.85 43.27 22.25
C ASP A 12 -0.02 42.72 21.06
N GLU A 13 0.97 43.50 20.59
CA GLU A 13 1.89 43.08 19.54
C GLU A 13 2.80 41.92 19.97
N GLU A 14 3.33 41.96 21.20
CA GLU A 14 4.16 40.86 21.74
C GLU A 14 3.31 39.59 21.96
N MET A 15 2.05 39.75 22.38
CA MET A 15 1.15 38.62 22.55
C MET A 15 0.77 37.99 21.21
N GLN A 16 0.44 38.81 20.21
CA GLN A 16 0.19 38.34 18.84
C GLN A 16 1.39 37.64 18.23
N LYS A 17 2.59 38.20 18.39
CA LYS A 17 3.83 37.58 17.91
C LYS A 17 4.09 36.23 18.58
N ARG A 18 3.97 36.14 19.91
CA ARG A 18 4.16 34.88 20.64
C ARG A 18 3.12 33.83 20.27
N PHE A 19 1.86 34.25 20.11
CA PHE A 19 0.79 33.35 19.66
C PHE A 19 1.06 32.85 18.25
N PHE A 20 1.51 33.70 17.36
CA PHE A 20 1.89 33.36 15.99
C PHE A 20 3.08 32.38 15.99
N ASP A 21 4.15 32.67 16.73
CA ASP A 21 5.33 31.80 16.82
C ASP A 21 4.95 30.41 17.38
N MET A 22 4.16 30.37 18.46
CA MET A 22 3.69 29.11 19.05
C MET A 22 2.80 28.31 18.08
N ALA A 23 1.89 28.97 17.35
CA ALA A 23 1.03 28.32 16.37
C ALA A 23 1.84 27.78 15.19
N MET A 24 2.90 28.45 14.78
CA MET A 24 3.80 28.01 13.71
C MET A 24 4.65 26.82 14.15
N ASP A 25 5.20 26.83 15.36
CA ASP A 25 6.01 25.73 15.89
C ASP A 25 5.20 24.43 16.02
N GLU A 26 3.99 24.49 16.56
CA GLU A 26 3.12 23.30 16.71
C GLU A 26 2.64 22.74 15.35
N SER A 27 2.38 23.60 14.37
CA SER A 27 1.84 23.20 13.08
C SER A 27 2.89 22.80 12.06
N SER A 28 4.18 22.98 12.35
CA SER A 28 5.29 22.80 11.37
C SER A 28 5.08 23.64 10.09
N ILE A 29 4.49 24.82 10.23
CA ILE A 29 4.30 25.80 9.17
C ILE A 29 5.39 26.85 9.29
N TYR A 30 6.10 27.12 8.21
CA TYR A 30 7.20 28.07 8.18
C TYR A 30 6.83 29.23 7.26
N PRO A 31 6.77 30.48 7.79
CA PRO A 31 6.63 31.68 6.96
C PRO A 31 7.91 31.91 6.17
N TRP A 32 7.75 32.45 4.98
CA TRP A 32 8.87 32.86 4.15
C TRP A 32 8.53 34.12 3.37
N GLN A 33 9.56 34.84 3.00
CA GLN A 33 9.49 36.03 2.17
C GLN A 33 10.46 35.87 1.01
N PHE A 34 10.09 36.32 -0.17
CA PHE A 34 11.00 36.51 -1.28
C PHE A 34 11.16 38.00 -1.55
N ASP A 35 12.39 38.44 -1.47
CA ASP A 35 12.79 39.79 -1.79
C ASP A 35 13.19 39.85 -3.28
N VAL A 36 12.41 40.58 -4.06
CA VAL A 36 12.61 40.67 -5.52
C VAL A 36 13.88 41.45 -5.89
N GLU A 37 14.28 42.46 -5.06
CA GLU A 37 15.48 43.26 -5.32
C GLU A 37 16.75 42.41 -5.19
N THR A 38 16.84 41.63 -4.11
CA THR A 38 18.04 40.83 -3.82
C THR A 38 17.96 39.43 -4.46
N ASN A 39 16.82 39.06 -5.01
CA ASN A 39 16.52 37.72 -5.56
C ASN A 39 16.77 36.58 -4.54
N CYS A 40 16.38 36.82 -3.28
CA CYS A 40 16.64 35.93 -2.16
C CYS A 40 15.37 35.56 -1.42
N PHE A 41 15.32 34.33 -0.92
CA PHE A 41 14.33 33.89 0.08
C PHE A 41 14.83 34.16 1.48
N ILE A 42 13.90 34.60 2.34
CA ILE A 42 14.13 34.85 3.75
C ILE A 42 13.23 33.92 4.54
N PHE A 43 13.82 33.14 5.44
CA PHE A 43 13.13 32.19 6.29
C PHE A 43 13.37 32.48 7.78
N PRO A 44 12.52 31.96 8.68
CA PRO A 44 12.81 32.00 10.10
C PRO A 44 14.03 31.17 10.44
N GLN A 45 14.67 31.50 11.56
CA GLN A 45 15.81 30.75 12.07
C GLN A 45 15.48 29.27 12.23
N GLY A 46 16.41 28.40 11.87
CA GLY A 46 16.26 26.95 11.99
C GLY A 46 15.47 26.26 10.85
N PHE A 47 14.76 26.98 9.97
CA PHE A 47 14.09 26.32 8.85
C PHE A 47 15.09 25.72 7.87
N LEU A 48 16.12 26.49 7.49
CA LEU A 48 17.09 26.06 6.48
C LEU A 48 18.01 24.92 6.94
N THR A 49 18.06 24.62 8.26
CA THR A 49 18.75 23.44 8.78
C THR A 49 18.17 22.14 8.26
N ARG A 50 16.85 22.11 7.98
CA ARG A 50 16.18 20.97 7.35
C ARG A 50 16.69 20.70 5.93
N LEU A 51 17.22 21.72 5.26
CA LEU A 51 17.80 21.63 3.93
C LEU A 51 19.33 21.44 3.95
N GLY A 52 19.93 21.32 5.14
CA GLY A 52 21.35 21.08 5.33
C GLY A 52 22.21 22.35 5.48
N TYR A 53 21.58 23.53 5.71
CA TYR A 53 22.31 24.77 5.99
C TYR A 53 22.58 24.92 7.49
N GLU A 54 23.56 25.77 7.85
CA GLU A 54 23.82 26.10 9.26
C GLU A 54 22.64 26.83 9.88
N GLU A 55 22.44 26.66 11.19
CA GLU A 55 21.31 27.23 11.94
C GLU A 55 21.24 28.75 11.86
N SER A 56 22.36 29.42 11.74
CA SER A 56 22.47 30.87 11.61
C SER A 56 21.99 31.41 10.26
N VAL A 57 21.88 30.58 9.24
CA VAL A 57 21.46 30.98 7.89
C VAL A 57 19.95 31.15 7.85
N THR A 58 19.50 32.33 7.48
CA THR A 58 18.08 32.68 7.30
C THR A 58 17.75 33.19 5.92
N ILE A 59 18.78 33.44 5.08
CA ILE A 59 18.67 33.98 3.73
C ILE A 59 19.38 33.03 2.75
N ILE A 60 18.70 32.70 1.66
CA ILE A 60 19.19 31.81 0.60
C ILE A 60 18.83 32.38 -0.77
N SER A 61 19.74 32.29 -1.73
CA SER A 61 19.47 32.73 -3.10
C SER A 61 18.39 31.87 -3.76
N ARG A 62 17.71 32.45 -4.76
CA ARG A 62 16.76 31.69 -5.58
C ARG A 62 17.42 30.46 -6.21
N GLU A 63 18.63 30.62 -6.73
CA GLU A 63 19.34 29.52 -7.40
C GLU A 63 19.67 28.38 -6.43
N ASP A 64 20.10 28.68 -5.22
CA ASP A 64 20.38 27.65 -4.20
C ASP A 64 19.11 26.98 -3.73
N MET A 65 17.99 27.71 -3.60
CA MET A 65 16.70 27.13 -3.30
C MET A 65 16.24 26.17 -4.40
N GLU A 66 16.38 26.54 -5.67
CA GLU A 66 16.03 25.70 -6.81
C GLU A 66 16.85 24.40 -6.86
N ARG A 67 18.12 24.41 -6.37
CA ARG A 67 18.96 23.20 -6.27
C ARG A 67 18.45 22.18 -5.24
N THR A 68 17.62 22.60 -4.32
CA THR A 68 17.00 21.68 -3.36
C THR A 68 15.75 20.98 -3.92
N VAL A 69 15.18 21.51 -5.00
CA VAL A 69 13.97 20.96 -5.64
C VAL A 69 14.31 19.70 -6.43
N HIS A 70 13.40 18.70 -6.40
CA HIS A 70 13.54 17.48 -7.20
C HIS A 70 13.59 17.83 -8.70
N PRO A 71 14.49 17.20 -9.49
CA PRO A 71 14.66 17.52 -10.92
C PRO A 71 13.37 17.49 -11.74
N ASP A 72 12.49 16.51 -11.49
CA ASP A 72 11.22 16.39 -12.21
C ASP A 72 10.25 17.53 -11.92
N ASP A 73 10.31 18.11 -10.71
CA ASP A 73 9.39 19.15 -10.25
C ASP A 73 9.91 20.56 -10.58
N LEU A 74 11.22 20.70 -10.85
CA LEU A 74 11.91 21.98 -11.01
C LEU A 74 11.32 22.86 -12.12
N LYS A 75 10.91 22.26 -13.22
CA LYS A 75 10.34 23.00 -14.37
C LYS A 75 9.03 23.68 -13.99
N GLU A 76 8.16 22.97 -13.27
CA GLU A 76 6.86 23.49 -12.83
C GLU A 76 7.04 24.56 -11.76
N VAL A 77 7.95 24.31 -10.80
CA VAL A 77 8.30 25.27 -9.74
C VAL A 77 8.78 26.59 -10.33
N LYS A 78 9.70 26.56 -11.30
CA LYS A 78 10.19 27.76 -11.97
C LYS A 78 9.09 28.52 -12.70
N LEU A 79 8.26 27.81 -13.47
CA LEU A 79 7.19 28.43 -14.24
C LEU A 79 6.18 29.15 -13.34
N LEU A 80 5.73 28.50 -12.25
CA LEU A 80 4.77 29.10 -11.34
C LEU A 80 5.35 30.26 -10.55
N PHE A 81 6.62 30.13 -10.16
CA PHE A 81 7.32 31.21 -9.47
C PHE A 81 7.52 32.44 -10.37
N ASP A 82 7.90 32.25 -11.64
CA ASP A 82 8.04 33.35 -12.62
C ASP A 82 6.69 34.05 -12.87
N ARG A 83 5.59 33.32 -12.93
CA ARG A 83 4.23 33.89 -13.02
C ARG A 83 3.83 34.69 -11.78
N ALA A 84 4.26 34.26 -10.59
CA ALA A 84 4.06 35.04 -9.37
C ALA A 84 4.85 36.36 -9.40
N LEU A 85 6.10 36.34 -9.93
CA LEU A 85 6.92 37.55 -10.10
C LEU A 85 6.34 38.55 -11.11
N THR A 86 5.62 38.07 -12.14
CA THR A 86 4.96 38.97 -13.10
C THR A 86 3.61 39.51 -12.62
N GLY A 87 3.13 39.05 -11.43
CA GLY A 87 1.85 39.44 -10.89
C GLY A 87 0.65 38.78 -11.55
N GLU A 88 0.87 37.78 -12.44
CA GLU A 88 -0.20 37.04 -13.08
C GLU A 88 -0.96 36.16 -12.09
N ASP A 89 -0.28 35.58 -11.09
CA ASP A 89 -0.85 34.78 -10.02
C ASP A 89 -0.61 35.42 -8.65
N THR A 90 -1.65 35.98 -8.05
CA THR A 90 -1.54 36.63 -6.74
C THR A 90 -1.60 35.66 -5.55
N ASN A 91 -2.14 34.42 -5.76
CA ASN A 91 -2.19 33.38 -4.77
C ASN A 91 -1.81 32.03 -5.42
N THR A 92 -0.63 31.55 -5.10
CA THR A 92 -0.12 30.28 -5.65
C THR A 92 -0.05 29.23 -4.57
N ARG A 93 -0.50 28.01 -4.90
CA ARG A 93 -0.31 26.82 -4.08
C ARG A 93 0.45 25.79 -4.92
N LEU A 94 1.58 25.33 -4.38
CA LEU A 94 2.48 24.44 -5.09
C LEU A 94 2.94 23.30 -4.16
N ASN A 95 2.84 22.07 -4.65
CA ASN A 95 3.35 20.89 -3.96
C ASN A 95 4.51 20.35 -4.78
N PHE A 96 5.70 20.23 -4.17
CA PHE A 96 6.87 19.67 -4.81
C PHE A 96 7.77 18.95 -3.81
N ARG A 97 8.69 18.14 -4.33
CA ARG A 97 9.66 17.42 -3.54
C ARG A 97 10.90 18.28 -3.34
N GLN A 98 11.32 18.41 -2.11
CA GLN A 98 12.50 19.17 -1.73
C GLN A 98 13.47 18.28 -0.96
N ARG A 99 14.76 18.39 -1.25
CA ARG A 99 15.83 17.60 -0.63
C ARG A 99 16.09 18.11 0.79
N ASN A 100 16.06 17.19 1.75
CA ASN A 100 16.37 17.45 3.15
C ASN A 100 17.89 17.38 3.42
N ALA A 101 18.28 17.60 4.67
CA ALA A 101 19.67 17.56 5.13
C ALA A 101 20.34 16.19 4.93
N ASP A 102 19.57 15.10 4.98
CA ASP A 102 20.05 13.73 4.78
C ASP A 102 20.19 13.35 3.31
N GLY A 103 19.79 14.24 2.40
CA GLY A 103 19.85 14.04 0.96
C GLY A 103 18.60 13.38 0.39
N GLU A 104 17.58 13.07 1.20
CA GLU A 104 16.33 12.48 0.80
C GLU A 104 15.30 13.54 0.38
N TYR A 105 14.36 13.16 -0.49
CA TYR A 105 13.31 14.06 -0.95
C TYR A 105 12.05 13.93 -0.09
N GLU A 106 11.60 15.07 0.43
CA GLU A 106 10.34 15.22 1.17
C GLU A 106 9.35 16.06 0.40
N TRP A 107 8.04 15.75 0.55
CA TRP A 107 6.98 16.54 -0.03
C TRP A 107 6.68 17.78 0.83
N TRP A 108 6.70 18.93 0.16
CA TRP A 108 6.39 20.23 0.74
C TRP A 108 5.23 20.89 -0.02
N GLU A 109 4.42 21.63 0.72
CA GLU A 109 3.42 22.54 0.19
C GLU A 109 3.89 23.97 0.44
N TYR A 110 3.99 24.75 -0.62
CA TYR A 110 4.25 26.19 -0.58
C TYR A 110 2.99 26.94 -0.98
N ARG A 111 2.61 27.93 -0.18
CA ARG A 111 1.54 28.88 -0.47
C ARG A 111 2.12 30.26 -0.45
N SER A 112 1.82 31.05 -1.47
CA SER A 112 2.33 32.41 -1.59
C SER A 112 1.22 33.39 -1.93
N SER A 113 1.43 34.64 -1.50
CA SER A 113 0.63 35.77 -1.88
C SER A 113 1.54 36.92 -2.26
N VAL A 114 1.28 37.54 -3.38
CA VAL A 114 2.02 38.74 -3.83
C VAL A 114 1.48 39.96 -3.12
N ILE A 115 2.33 40.68 -2.43
CA ILE A 115 1.99 41.97 -1.82
C ILE A 115 2.51 43.07 -2.69
N THR A 116 1.61 43.83 -3.28
CA THR A 116 1.91 45.08 -3.98
C THR A 116 2.18 46.18 -2.95
N GLY A 117 3.33 46.86 -3.05
CA GLY A 117 3.66 47.94 -2.16
C GLY A 117 2.66 49.09 -2.19
N LEU A 118 2.55 49.79 -1.06
CA LEU A 118 1.63 50.92 -0.89
C LEU A 118 2.05 52.23 -1.65
N THR A 119 3.20 52.21 -2.33
CA THR A 119 3.72 53.33 -3.11
C THR A 119 4.07 52.86 -4.54
N GLN A 120 3.90 53.78 -5.53
CA GLN A 120 4.08 53.50 -6.97
C GLN A 120 5.48 53.01 -7.37
N ASP A 121 6.49 53.13 -6.49
CA ASP A 121 7.91 52.77 -6.74
C ASP A 121 8.37 51.57 -5.87
N SER A 122 7.50 50.90 -5.10
CA SER A 122 7.93 49.78 -4.26
C SER A 122 7.83 48.47 -5.01
N LEU A 123 8.97 47.81 -5.15
CA LEU A 123 9.11 46.47 -5.69
C LEU A 123 8.20 45.48 -4.93
N TYR A 124 7.65 44.53 -5.66
CA TYR A 124 6.75 43.54 -5.13
C TYR A 124 7.51 42.56 -4.20
N ASN A 125 7.02 42.34 -3.00
CA ASN A 125 7.48 41.25 -2.15
C ASN A 125 6.47 40.11 -2.23
N ILE A 126 6.98 38.89 -2.29
CA ILE A 126 6.16 37.69 -2.21
C ILE A 126 6.28 37.17 -0.78
N LEU A 127 5.15 37.04 -0.10
CA LEU A 127 5.08 36.40 1.20
C LEU A 127 4.38 35.04 1.08
N GLY A 128 4.81 34.11 1.91
CA GLY A 128 4.18 32.80 1.89
C GLY A 128 4.40 32.01 3.17
N VAL A 129 3.82 30.85 3.16
CA VAL A 129 4.07 29.82 4.16
C VAL A 129 4.40 28.51 3.45
N CYS A 130 5.24 27.69 4.05
CA CYS A 130 5.50 26.35 3.60
C CYS A 130 5.33 25.36 4.75
N GLN A 131 4.91 24.14 4.41
CA GLN A 131 4.74 23.05 5.38
C GLN A 131 5.12 21.72 4.74
N SER A 132 5.67 20.81 5.54
CA SER A 132 5.86 19.43 5.09
C SER A 132 4.52 18.71 5.02
N ILE A 133 4.25 18.11 3.86
CA ILE A 133 3.08 17.25 3.64
C ILE A 133 3.48 15.78 3.50
N GLN A 134 4.70 15.44 3.90
CA GLN A 134 5.26 14.08 3.79
C GLN A 134 4.37 13.05 4.51
N ARG A 135 3.94 13.35 5.73
CA ARG A 135 3.04 12.46 6.49
C ARG A 135 1.74 12.18 5.77
N TYR A 136 1.17 13.22 5.15
CA TYR A 136 -0.06 13.08 4.38
C TYR A 136 0.16 12.19 3.13
N LYS A 137 1.25 12.43 2.41
CA LYS A 137 1.61 11.65 1.22
C LYS A 137 1.89 10.19 1.54
N THR A 138 2.59 9.92 2.64
CA THR A 138 2.84 8.55 3.11
C THR A 138 1.53 7.83 3.47
N ALA A 139 0.66 8.48 4.26
CA ALA A 139 -0.62 7.90 4.64
C ALA A 139 -1.55 7.67 3.42
N GLU A 140 -1.56 8.60 2.45
CA GLU A 140 -2.31 8.46 1.20
C GLU A 140 -1.83 7.24 0.40
N GLN A 141 -0.51 7.06 0.30
CA GLN A 141 0.09 5.92 -0.40
C GLN A 141 -0.22 4.60 0.31
N GLU A 142 -0.06 4.52 1.63
CA GLU A 142 -0.39 3.33 2.42
C GLU A 142 -1.87 2.95 2.29
N MET A 143 -2.76 3.93 2.34
CA MET A 143 -4.20 3.69 2.15
C MET A 143 -4.51 3.17 0.75
N ARG A 144 -3.85 3.72 -0.27
CA ARG A 144 -4.00 3.26 -1.65
C ARG A 144 -3.54 1.82 -1.83
N GLU A 145 -2.37 1.48 -1.30
CA GLU A 145 -1.82 0.11 -1.36
C GLU A 145 -2.71 -0.89 -0.61
N ALA A 146 -3.19 -0.53 0.59
CA ALA A 146 -4.11 -1.36 1.35
C ALA A 146 -5.42 -1.59 0.60
N ARG A 147 -5.98 -0.54 -0.01
CA ARG A 147 -7.19 -0.63 -0.84
C ARG A 147 -6.99 -1.56 -2.04
N ASP A 148 -5.89 -1.36 -2.77
CA ASP A 148 -5.62 -2.13 -3.99
C ASP A 148 -5.40 -3.62 -3.66
N LYS A 149 -4.73 -3.91 -2.53
CA LYS A 149 -4.58 -5.27 -1.99
C LYS A 149 -5.93 -5.88 -1.60
N ALA A 150 -6.81 -5.12 -0.93
CA ALA A 150 -8.15 -5.58 -0.56
C ALA A 150 -9.00 -5.91 -1.80
N LEU A 151 -8.98 -5.04 -2.82
CA LEU A 151 -9.69 -5.26 -4.08
C LEU A 151 -9.18 -6.48 -4.84
N GLN A 152 -7.86 -6.72 -4.82
CA GLN A 152 -7.27 -7.91 -5.43
C GLN A 152 -7.71 -9.18 -4.71
N THR A 153 -7.70 -9.17 -3.37
CA THR A 153 -8.16 -10.29 -2.54
C THR A 153 -9.63 -10.61 -2.81
N ASP A 154 -10.48 -9.59 -2.90
CA ASP A 154 -11.93 -9.77 -3.17
C ASP A 154 -12.18 -10.37 -4.57
N LYS A 155 -11.45 -9.91 -5.59
CA LYS A 155 -11.50 -10.49 -6.94
C LYS A 155 -11.08 -11.96 -6.95
N LEU A 156 -10.00 -12.31 -6.26
CA LEU A 156 -9.54 -13.70 -6.15
C LEU A 156 -10.58 -14.57 -5.46
N LYS A 157 -11.19 -14.09 -4.35
CA LYS A 157 -12.24 -14.78 -3.63
C LYS A 157 -13.48 -15.01 -4.50
N SER A 158 -13.89 -14.00 -5.27
CA SER A 158 -15.03 -14.09 -6.18
C SER A 158 -14.79 -15.10 -7.31
N ALA A 159 -13.60 -15.07 -7.91
CA ALA A 159 -13.20 -16.03 -8.94
C ALA A 159 -13.10 -17.46 -8.39
N PHE A 160 -12.58 -17.61 -7.17
CA PHE A 160 -12.54 -18.91 -6.47
C PHE A 160 -13.93 -19.48 -6.27
N LEU A 161 -14.89 -18.70 -5.73
CA LEU A 161 -16.27 -19.14 -5.52
C LEU A 161 -16.98 -19.51 -6.83
N ALA A 162 -16.75 -18.74 -7.90
CA ALA A 162 -17.30 -19.05 -9.22
C ALA A 162 -16.75 -20.39 -9.77
N ASN A 163 -15.44 -20.60 -9.66
CA ASN A 163 -14.81 -21.84 -10.10
C ASN A 163 -15.28 -23.04 -9.26
N MET A 164 -15.35 -22.89 -7.92
CA MET A 164 -15.85 -23.95 -7.04
C MET A 164 -17.29 -24.32 -7.37
N SER A 165 -18.14 -23.33 -7.67
CA SER A 165 -19.53 -23.59 -8.08
C SER A 165 -19.60 -24.41 -9.37
N HIS A 166 -18.67 -24.18 -10.31
CA HIS A 166 -18.59 -24.94 -11.55
C HIS A 166 -18.08 -26.36 -11.31
N GLU A 167 -17.01 -26.50 -10.52
CA GLU A 167 -16.40 -27.80 -10.18
C GLU A 167 -17.36 -28.69 -9.36
N ILE A 168 -18.23 -28.11 -8.54
CA ILE A 168 -19.31 -28.85 -7.81
C ILE A 168 -20.45 -29.24 -8.76
N ARG A 169 -20.86 -28.36 -9.67
CA ARG A 169 -21.99 -28.56 -10.56
C ARG A 169 -21.81 -29.75 -11.51
N THR A 170 -20.62 -29.90 -12.05
CA THR A 170 -20.28 -30.94 -13.05
C THR A 170 -20.51 -32.37 -12.51
N PRO A 171 -19.85 -32.78 -11.40
CA PRO A 171 -20.10 -34.12 -10.85
C PRO A 171 -21.54 -34.28 -10.29
N LEU A 172 -22.12 -33.20 -9.74
CA LEU A 172 -23.50 -33.26 -9.25
C LEU A 172 -24.48 -33.52 -10.38
N ASN A 173 -24.36 -32.84 -11.50
CA ASN A 173 -25.22 -33.09 -12.68
C ASN A 173 -25.07 -34.51 -13.21
N ALA A 174 -23.84 -35.06 -13.19
CA ALA A 174 -23.62 -36.46 -13.57
C ALA A 174 -24.31 -37.43 -12.60
N ILE A 175 -24.20 -37.19 -11.29
CA ILE A 175 -24.87 -38.01 -10.26
C ILE A 175 -26.43 -37.98 -10.47
N VAL A 176 -26.98 -36.76 -10.60
CA VAL A 176 -28.43 -36.60 -10.81
C VAL A 176 -28.88 -37.29 -12.11
N GLY A 177 -28.17 -36.99 -13.24
CA GLY A 177 -28.57 -37.54 -14.55
C GLY A 177 -28.53 -39.07 -14.61
N PHE A 178 -27.48 -39.72 -14.04
CA PHE A 178 -27.44 -41.18 -14.01
C PHE A 178 -28.38 -41.78 -12.96
N SER A 179 -28.69 -41.06 -11.87
CA SER A 179 -29.70 -41.49 -10.91
C SER A 179 -31.10 -41.47 -11.51
N ASP A 180 -31.42 -40.46 -12.32
CA ASP A 180 -32.67 -40.35 -13.05
C ASP A 180 -32.86 -41.53 -14.03
N LEU A 181 -31.77 -41.91 -14.75
CA LEU A 181 -31.77 -43.06 -15.65
C LEU A 181 -32.00 -44.39 -14.89
N LEU A 182 -31.48 -44.49 -13.65
CA LEU A 182 -31.70 -45.66 -12.78
C LEU A 182 -33.11 -45.74 -12.19
N SER A 183 -33.90 -44.67 -12.26
CA SER A 183 -35.30 -44.68 -11.77
C SER A 183 -36.20 -45.54 -12.64
N ASP A 184 -35.87 -45.73 -13.93
CA ASP A 184 -36.52 -46.69 -14.82
C ASP A 184 -35.47 -47.51 -15.59
N THR A 185 -35.18 -48.69 -15.13
CA THR A 185 -34.20 -49.60 -15.73
C THR A 185 -34.74 -50.53 -16.79
N SER A 186 -36.04 -50.42 -17.17
CA SER A 186 -36.73 -51.35 -18.07
C SER A 186 -36.14 -51.40 -19.48
N GLY A 187 -35.32 -50.39 -19.88
CA GLY A 187 -34.67 -50.34 -21.20
C GLY A 187 -33.16 -50.59 -21.21
N PHE A 188 -32.52 -50.90 -20.06
CA PHE A 188 -31.07 -51.03 -19.92
C PHE A 188 -30.64 -52.47 -19.60
N THR A 189 -29.45 -52.86 -20.07
CA THR A 189 -28.78 -54.10 -19.71
C THR A 189 -28.20 -54.04 -18.28
N THR A 190 -27.94 -55.19 -17.67
CA THR A 190 -27.25 -55.27 -16.38
C THR A 190 -25.90 -54.60 -16.38
N GLU A 191 -25.16 -54.70 -17.48
CA GLU A 191 -23.86 -54.08 -17.68
C GLU A 191 -23.96 -52.54 -17.73
N GLU A 192 -24.98 -51.98 -18.40
CA GLU A 192 -25.20 -50.54 -18.47
C GLU A 192 -25.61 -49.99 -17.08
N VAL A 193 -26.47 -50.65 -16.36
CA VAL A 193 -26.84 -50.30 -14.97
C VAL A 193 -25.60 -50.29 -14.08
N ALA A 194 -24.71 -51.28 -14.19
CA ALA A 194 -23.48 -51.35 -13.43
C ALA A 194 -22.54 -50.16 -13.77
N GLN A 195 -22.48 -49.75 -15.04
CA GLN A 195 -21.71 -48.58 -15.48
C GLN A 195 -22.25 -47.28 -14.95
N PHE A 196 -23.58 -47.09 -14.88
CA PHE A 196 -24.21 -45.92 -14.30
C PHE A 196 -23.89 -45.81 -12.81
N ILE A 197 -24.00 -46.88 -12.05
CA ILE A 197 -23.65 -46.94 -10.64
C ILE A 197 -22.16 -46.61 -10.42
N ALA A 198 -21.28 -47.17 -11.25
CA ALA A 198 -19.83 -46.88 -11.17
C ALA A 198 -19.55 -45.39 -11.43
N THR A 199 -20.27 -44.80 -12.40
CA THR A 199 -20.15 -43.38 -12.73
C THR A 199 -20.65 -42.50 -11.60
N ILE A 200 -21.77 -42.81 -10.96
CA ILE A 200 -22.29 -42.11 -9.78
C ILE A 200 -21.26 -42.16 -8.65
N ASN A 201 -20.75 -43.37 -8.33
CA ASN A 201 -19.77 -43.53 -7.23
C ASN A 201 -18.49 -42.78 -7.48
N LYS A 202 -17.98 -42.78 -8.73
CA LYS A 202 -16.80 -41.98 -9.13
C LYS A 202 -17.05 -40.48 -8.90
N ASN A 203 -18.19 -39.95 -9.32
CA ASN A 203 -18.51 -38.54 -9.18
C ASN A 203 -18.76 -38.13 -7.71
N CYS A 204 -19.34 -39.02 -6.89
CA CYS A 204 -19.43 -38.83 -5.44
C CYS A 204 -18.05 -38.71 -4.79
N GLY A 205 -17.11 -39.59 -5.19
CA GLY A 205 -15.73 -39.51 -4.70
C GLY A 205 -15.03 -38.21 -5.07
N LEU A 206 -15.20 -37.74 -6.31
CA LEU A 206 -14.68 -36.43 -6.74
C LEU A 206 -15.29 -35.28 -5.94
N LEU A 207 -16.59 -35.31 -5.69
CA LEU A 207 -17.28 -34.27 -4.93
C LEU A 207 -16.80 -34.21 -3.47
N LEU A 208 -16.62 -35.37 -2.84
CA LEU A 208 -16.12 -35.47 -1.46
C LEU A 208 -14.68 -34.96 -1.37
N ALA A 209 -13.82 -35.29 -2.33
CA ALA A 209 -12.44 -34.78 -2.39
C ALA A 209 -12.45 -33.24 -2.49
N LEU A 210 -13.25 -32.68 -3.39
CA LEU A 210 -13.37 -31.22 -3.56
C LEU A 210 -13.85 -30.51 -2.29
N ILE A 211 -14.85 -31.09 -1.60
CA ILE A 211 -15.33 -30.54 -0.32
C ILE A 211 -14.23 -30.55 0.72
N ASN A 212 -13.45 -31.61 0.84
CA ASN A 212 -12.33 -31.69 1.76
C ASN A 212 -11.25 -30.66 1.43
N ASP A 213 -10.91 -30.46 0.16
CA ASP A 213 -9.96 -29.45 -0.29
C ASP A 213 -10.42 -28.03 0.11
N ILE A 214 -11.73 -27.72 -0.05
CA ILE A 214 -12.31 -26.44 0.36
C ILE A 214 -12.24 -26.26 1.88
N LEU A 215 -12.54 -27.30 2.66
CA LEU A 215 -12.46 -27.25 4.12
C LEU A 215 -11.03 -27.06 4.62
N ASP A 216 -10.08 -27.74 4.01
CA ASP A 216 -8.67 -27.60 4.36
C ASP A 216 -8.15 -26.21 4.01
N LEU A 217 -8.51 -25.67 2.85
CA LEU A 217 -8.20 -24.28 2.49
C LEU A 217 -8.79 -23.27 3.50
N SER A 218 -10.04 -23.48 3.90
CA SER A 218 -10.73 -22.64 4.91
C SER A 218 -10.00 -22.68 6.26
N ARG A 219 -9.51 -23.84 6.69
CA ARG A 219 -8.72 -23.99 7.92
C ARG A 219 -7.37 -23.29 7.83
N ILE A 220 -6.71 -23.34 6.65
CA ILE A 220 -5.45 -22.63 6.40
C ILE A 220 -5.68 -21.12 6.45
N GLU A 221 -6.69 -20.60 5.74
CA GLU A 221 -7.01 -19.16 5.70
C GLU A 221 -7.40 -18.60 7.07
N SER A 222 -8.14 -19.37 7.86
CA SER A 222 -8.54 -18.96 9.22
C SER A 222 -7.45 -19.13 10.28
N GLY A 223 -6.30 -19.75 9.92
CA GLY A 223 -5.24 -20.05 10.86
C GLY A 223 -5.61 -21.11 11.91
N THR A 224 -6.69 -21.87 11.66
CA THR A 224 -7.18 -22.92 12.56
C THR A 224 -6.67 -24.31 12.22
N MET A 225 -5.73 -24.41 11.26
CA MET A 225 -5.11 -25.68 10.91
C MET A 225 -4.16 -26.12 12.02
N GLU A 226 -4.47 -27.24 12.66
CA GLU A 226 -3.60 -27.84 13.67
C GLU A 226 -2.58 -28.76 12.99
N PHE A 227 -1.29 -28.57 13.32
CA PHE A 227 -0.21 -29.44 12.88
C PHE A 227 0.17 -30.38 14.01
N ILE A 228 -0.01 -31.66 13.81
CA ILE A 228 0.43 -32.70 14.75
C ILE A 228 1.79 -33.21 14.29
N PHE A 229 2.83 -32.85 15.04
CA PHE A 229 4.19 -33.33 14.77
C PHE A 229 4.38 -34.72 15.46
N ALA A 230 4.75 -35.69 14.67
CA ALA A 230 5.07 -37.05 15.14
C ALA A 230 6.27 -37.60 14.38
N GLU A 231 7.00 -38.51 15.00
CA GLU A 231 8.08 -39.21 14.32
C GLU A 231 7.52 -40.24 13.35
N HIS A 232 7.92 -40.16 12.08
CA HIS A 232 7.52 -41.08 11.05
C HIS A 232 8.71 -41.73 10.38
N ASN A 233 8.56 -43.00 10.03
CA ASN A 233 9.53 -43.72 9.19
C ASN A 233 9.38 -43.25 7.73
N LEU A 234 10.24 -42.33 7.30
CA LEU A 234 10.17 -41.74 5.96
C LEU A 234 10.26 -42.77 4.81
N PRO A 235 11.16 -43.77 4.85
CA PRO A 235 11.15 -44.88 3.87
C PRO A 235 9.83 -45.59 3.77
N LEU A 236 9.20 -45.90 4.88
CA LEU A 236 7.88 -46.59 4.91
C LEU A 236 6.78 -45.68 4.34
N LEU A 237 6.78 -44.40 4.68
CA LEU A 237 5.84 -43.42 4.16
C LEU A 237 5.96 -43.31 2.63
N LEU A 238 7.18 -43.14 2.13
CA LEU A 238 7.42 -43.03 0.70
C LEU A 238 6.99 -44.30 -0.05
N LYS A 239 7.26 -45.47 0.54
CA LYS A 239 6.81 -46.74 -0.03
C LYS A 239 5.28 -46.84 -0.09
N THR A 240 4.60 -46.43 1.00
CA THR A 240 3.13 -46.45 1.04
C THR A 240 2.53 -45.54 -0.02
N VAL A 241 3.06 -44.32 -0.20
CA VAL A 241 2.62 -43.38 -1.25
C VAL A 241 2.89 -43.96 -2.64
N HIS A 242 4.11 -44.50 -2.88
CA HIS A 242 4.46 -45.13 -4.13
C HIS A 242 3.51 -46.29 -4.50
N ASP A 243 3.23 -47.20 -3.57
CA ASP A 243 2.38 -48.36 -3.79
C ASP A 243 0.94 -47.96 -4.06
N SER A 244 0.43 -46.91 -3.39
CA SER A 244 -0.91 -46.36 -3.62
C SER A 244 -1.03 -45.70 -5.01
N GLN A 245 -0.02 -44.96 -5.44
CA GLN A 245 -0.02 -44.28 -6.74
C GLN A 245 0.18 -45.27 -7.90
N ARG A 246 0.93 -46.36 -7.68
CA ARG A 246 1.13 -47.40 -8.68
C ARG A 246 -0.18 -48.04 -9.15
N LEU A 247 -1.19 -48.14 -8.27
CA LEU A 247 -2.52 -48.68 -8.61
C LEU A 247 -3.28 -47.81 -9.60
N ASN A 248 -2.96 -46.50 -9.65
CA ASN A 248 -3.65 -45.50 -10.48
C ASN A 248 -2.88 -45.16 -11.77
N MET A 249 -1.77 -45.89 -12.07
CA MET A 249 -0.92 -45.60 -13.23
C MET A 249 -1.57 -46.04 -14.53
N PRO A 250 -1.47 -45.20 -15.60
CA PRO A 250 -1.88 -45.60 -16.95
C PRO A 250 -1.07 -46.77 -17.46
N PRO A 251 -1.61 -47.61 -18.36
CA PRO A 251 -0.87 -48.67 -18.99
C PRO A 251 0.40 -48.18 -19.71
N GLY A 252 1.53 -48.81 -19.42
CA GLY A 252 2.83 -48.44 -20.03
C GLY A 252 3.64 -47.37 -19.31
N VAL A 253 3.15 -46.86 -18.16
CA VAL A 253 3.90 -45.92 -17.31
C VAL A 253 4.41 -46.66 -16.06
N GLU A 254 5.71 -46.56 -15.78
CA GLU A 254 6.35 -47.14 -14.60
C GLU A 254 6.73 -46.04 -13.60
N LEU A 255 6.32 -46.18 -12.37
CA LEU A 255 6.69 -45.29 -11.26
C LEU A 255 7.91 -45.89 -10.55
N LEU A 256 9.02 -45.17 -10.55
CA LEU A 256 10.26 -45.62 -9.92
C LEU A 256 10.50 -44.82 -8.63
N LEU A 257 10.57 -45.51 -7.48
CA LEU A 257 10.99 -44.93 -6.21
C LEU A 257 12.48 -45.17 -6.00
N ARG A 258 13.29 -44.11 -6.03
CA ARG A 258 14.71 -44.16 -5.68
C ARG A 258 14.90 -43.58 -4.29
N MET A 259 15.33 -44.39 -3.35
CA MET A 259 15.71 -43.97 -2.01
C MET A 259 17.23 -44.00 -1.90
N PRO A 260 17.87 -43.03 -1.24
CA PRO A 260 19.29 -43.13 -0.93
C PRO A 260 19.54 -44.39 -0.09
N GLU A 261 20.60 -45.15 -0.40
CA GLU A 261 21.04 -46.21 0.47
C GLU A 261 21.46 -45.57 1.79
N GLY A 262 20.61 -45.74 2.83
CA GLY A 262 20.86 -45.18 4.12
C GLY A 262 22.07 -45.81 4.76
N ASP A 263 22.97 -44.99 5.27
CA ASP A 263 23.97 -45.44 6.25
C ASP A 263 23.25 -46.16 7.38
N LYS A 264 23.51 -47.43 7.54
CA LYS A 264 23.14 -48.20 8.73
C LYS A 264 23.94 -47.67 9.89
N LYS A 265 23.35 -46.70 10.62
CA LYS A 265 23.74 -46.43 12.01
C LYS A 265 22.54 -46.47 12.88
#